data_c84f19ce2b61873cfc6e44a872f0fcdc
#
_entry.id   c84f19ce2b61873cfc6e44a872f0fcdc
#
_cell.length_a   1.000
_cell.length_b   1.000
_cell.length_c   1.000
_cell.angle_alpha   90.00
_cell.angle_beta   90.00
_cell.angle_gamma   90.00
#
_symmetry.space_group_name_H-M   'P 1'
#
loop_
_entity.id
_entity.type
_entity.pdbx_description
1 polymer ?
#
loop_
_entity_poly.entity_id
_entity_poly.type
_entity_poly.pdbx_seq_one_letter_code
_entity_poly.pdbx_strand_id
1 'polypeptide(L)'
;DSIENNILMGEDEDIEKLLKMVCFDKEVAQMEEGIHTHVGSGGVRLSGGQAQRLALARTLCHKKPVLILDDPFSALDRRTEEQIFANLKNLTKDSIVLLISHRLYLFPQIDQVLWMENGRVTAGTHEELMSKEPEYAAIYRAQEGGEADEQK
;
A
#
# COMPACT_ATOMS: atom_id res chain seq x y z
N ASP A 1 -19.82 -6.17 -9.00
CA ASP A 1 -20.54 -5.51 -7.93
C ASP A 1 -20.13 -4.03 -7.88
N SER A 2 -20.87 -3.19 -7.14
CA SER A 2 -20.49 -1.77 -6.99
C SER A 2 -19.17 -1.59 -6.22
N ILE A 3 -18.54 -0.43 -6.34
CA ILE A 3 -17.37 -0.06 -5.54
C ILE A 3 -17.69 -0.15 -4.06
N GLU A 4 -18.82 0.41 -3.64
CA GLU A 4 -19.32 0.39 -2.26
C GLU A 4 -19.44 -1.05 -1.74
N ASN A 5 -20.18 -1.91 -2.43
CA ASN A 5 -20.36 -3.30 -2.01
C ASN A 5 -19.05 -4.09 -2.01
N ASN A 6 -18.12 -3.77 -2.90
CA ASN A 6 -16.79 -4.38 -2.93
C ASN A 6 -15.94 -4.01 -1.70
N ILE A 7 -16.11 -2.80 -1.16
CA ILE A 7 -15.34 -2.31 -0.01
C ILE A 7 -16.02 -2.74 1.29
N LEU A 8 -17.31 -2.43 1.45
CA LEU A 8 -18.01 -2.59 2.72
C LEU A 8 -18.38 -4.04 3.00
N MET A 9 -18.81 -4.82 1.99
CA MET A 9 -19.24 -6.22 2.14
C MET A 9 -20.21 -6.43 3.32
N GLY A 10 -21.08 -5.43 3.57
CA GLY A 10 -22.08 -5.45 4.63
C GLY A 10 -21.66 -4.80 5.96
N GLU A 11 -20.42 -4.30 6.08
CA GLU A 11 -20.01 -3.51 7.25
C GLU A 11 -20.58 -2.09 7.18
N ASP A 12 -20.85 -1.51 8.36
CA ASP A 12 -21.31 -0.13 8.50
C ASP A 12 -20.11 0.79 8.82
N GLU A 13 -19.35 1.12 7.76
CA GLU A 13 -18.16 1.97 7.84
C GLU A 13 -18.27 3.15 6.87
N ASP A 14 -17.57 4.24 7.17
CA ASP A 14 -17.51 5.43 6.34
C ASP A 14 -16.68 5.17 5.06
N ILE A 15 -17.37 4.88 3.95
CA ILE A 15 -16.75 4.61 2.65
C ILE A 15 -15.95 5.80 2.13
N GLU A 16 -16.41 7.04 2.35
CA GLU A 16 -15.68 8.22 1.87
C GLU A 16 -14.33 8.35 2.56
N LYS A 17 -14.29 8.07 3.87
CA LYS A 17 -13.05 8.05 4.64
C LYS A 17 -12.11 6.97 4.12
N LEU A 18 -12.61 5.76 3.84
CA LEU A 18 -11.81 4.66 3.30
C LEU A 18 -11.24 5.02 1.92
N LEU A 19 -12.04 5.59 1.03
CA LEU A 19 -11.60 6.02 -0.30
C LEU A 19 -10.52 7.12 -0.23
N LYS A 20 -10.68 8.10 0.66
CA LYS A 20 -9.66 9.15 0.90
C LYS A 20 -8.35 8.56 1.42
N MET A 21 -8.43 7.57 2.29
CA MET A 21 -7.24 6.91 2.85
C MET A 21 -6.38 6.23 1.79
N VAL A 22 -7.01 5.63 0.79
CA VAL A 22 -6.32 4.98 -0.32
C VAL A 22 -6.18 5.88 -1.55
N CYS A 23 -6.43 7.19 -1.43
CA CYS A 23 -6.33 8.17 -2.51
C CYS A 23 -7.17 7.79 -3.75
N PHE A 24 -8.37 7.24 -3.56
CA PHE A 24 -9.25 6.80 -4.65
C PHE A 24 -10.53 7.65 -4.75
N ASP A 25 -10.79 8.52 -3.80
CA ASP A 25 -11.98 9.35 -3.67
C ASP A 25 -12.24 10.24 -4.89
N LYS A 26 -11.20 10.91 -5.40
CA LYS A 26 -11.33 11.83 -6.54
C LYS A 26 -11.71 11.13 -7.84
N GLU A 27 -11.11 9.96 -8.07
CA GLU A 27 -11.40 9.18 -9.28
C GLU A 27 -12.79 8.57 -9.22
N VAL A 28 -13.20 8.04 -8.06
CA VAL A 28 -14.56 7.53 -7.85
C VAL A 28 -15.60 8.64 -8.02
N ALA A 29 -15.35 9.85 -7.53
CA ALA A 29 -16.24 10.99 -7.70
C ALA A 29 -16.40 11.44 -9.18
N GLN A 30 -15.47 11.07 -10.06
CA GLN A 30 -15.56 11.35 -11.50
C GLN A 30 -16.28 10.25 -12.29
N MET A 31 -16.56 9.11 -11.67
CA MET A 31 -17.35 8.04 -12.32
C MET A 31 -18.83 8.43 -12.36
N GLU A 32 -19.52 8.02 -13.39
CA GLU A 32 -20.93 8.41 -13.64
C GLU A 32 -21.85 8.07 -12.46
N GLU A 33 -21.66 6.91 -11.84
CA GLU A 33 -22.44 6.44 -10.69
C GLU A 33 -21.68 6.54 -9.36
N GLY A 34 -20.49 7.20 -9.33
CA GLY A 34 -19.69 7.37 -8.12
C GLY A 34 -19.39 6.03 -7.43
N ILE A 35 -19.66 5.95 -6.13
CA ILE A 35 -19.46 4.72 -5.32
C ILE A 35 -20.38 3.56 -5.77
N HIS A 36 -21.48 3.84 -6.45
CA HIS A 36 -22.39 2.82 -6.96
C HIS A 36 -21.96 2.25 -8.32
N THR A 37 -20.87 2.77 -8.90
CA THR A 37 -20.32 2.26 -10.16
C THR A 37 -20.00 0.77 -10.04
N HIS A 38 -20.65 -0.03 -10.91
CA HIS A 38 -20.36 -1.44 -11.04
C HIS A 38 -19.00 -1.69 -11.68
N VAL A 39 -18.16 -2.50 -11.05
CA VAL A 39 -16.78 -2.81 -11.48
C VAL A 39 -16.59 -4.30 -11.72
N GLY A 40 -15.66 -4.63 -12.61
CA GLY A 40 -15.32 -6.02 -12.94
C GLY A 40 -16.11 -6.57 -14.12
N SER A 41 -16.44 -7.86 -14.11
CA SER A 41 -17.13 -8.53 -15.21
C SER A 41 -18.53 -7.93 -15.43
N GLY A 42 -18.74 -7.30 -16.59
CA GLY A 42 -20.00 -6.63 -16.94
C GLY A 42 -20.13 -5.19 -16.45
N GLY A 43 -19.11 -4.62 -15.82
CA GLY A 43 -19.03 -3.24 -15.38
C GLY A 43 -17.79 -2.50 -15.89
N VAL A 44 -17.45 -1.40 -15.24
CA VAL A 44 -16.25 -0.60 -15.55
C VAL A 44 -15.00 -1.41 -15.24
N ARG A 45 -14.07 -1.42 -16.19
CA ARG A 45 -12.75 -2.05 -15.99
C ARG A 45 -11.82 -1.08 -15.28
N LEU A 46 -11.43 -1.42 -14.06
CA LEU A 46 -10.45 -0.65 -13.30
C LEU A 46 -9.03 -0.84 -13.87
N SER A 47 -8.21 0.20 -13.78
CA SER A 47 -6.76 0.07 -13.98
C SER A 47 -6.13 -0.77 -12.85
N GLY A 48 -4.88 -1.23 -13.03
CA GLY A 48 -4.17 -1.98 -11.99
C GLY A 48 -4.09 -1.23 -10.66
N GLY A 49 -3.72 0.05 -10.70
CA GLY A 49 -3.65 0.91 -9.51
C GLY A 49 -5.01 1.17 -8.85
N GLN A 50 -6.07 1.33 -9.64
CA GLN A 50 -7.44 1.44 -9.12
C GLN A 50 -7.89 0.16 -8.41
N ALA A 51 -7.62 -0.99 -9.03
CA ALA A 51 -7.95 -2.30 -8.45
C ALA A 51 -7.18 -2.56 -7.14
N GLN A 52 -5.90 -2.20 -7.10
CA GLN A 52 -5.11 -2.29 -5.85
C GLN A 52 -5.66 -1.40 -4.74
N ARG A 53 -5.99 -0.14 -5.05
CA ARG A 53 -6.57 0.79 -4.06
C ARG A 53 -7.95 0.32 -3.58
N LEU A 54 -8.77 -0.23 -4.46
CA LEU A 54 -10.05 -0.85 -4.08
C LEU A 54 -9.85 -2.02 -3.12
N ALA A 55 -8.90 -2.92 -3.42
CA ALA A 55 -8.57 -4.06 -2.57
C ALA A 55 -8.02 -3.63 -1.21
N LEU A 56 -7.17 -2.59 -1.19
CA LEU A 56 -6.63 -2.02 0.05
C LEU A 56 -7.73 -1.37 0.89
N ALA A 57 -8.65 -0.59 0.28
CA ALA A 57 -9.80 -0.01 0.97
C ALA A 57 -10.67 -1.09 1.64
N ARG A 58 -10.93 -2.19 0.92
CA ARG A 58 -11.62 -3.37 1.47
C ARG A 58 -10.88 -3.94 2.68
N THR A 59 -9.58 -4.14 2.57
CA THR A 59 -8.75 -4.66 3.68
C THR A 59 -8.82 -3.77 4.90
N LEU A 60 -8.82 -2.45 4.71
CA LEU A 60 -8.88 -1.47 5.80
C LEU A 60 -10.29 -1.37 6.43
N CYS A 61 -11.35 -1.57 5.65
CA CYS A 61 -12.72 -1.67 6.16
C CYS A 61 -12.85 -2.85 7.15
N HIS A 62 -12.28 -3.99 6.78
CA HIS A 62 -12.34 -5.23 7.58
C HIS A 62 -11.09 -5.46 8.42
N LYS A 63 -10.43 -4.37 8.86
CA LYS A 63 -9.16 -4.45 9.58
C LYS A 63 -9.22 -5.40 10.78
N LYS A 64 -8.13 -6.16 10.92
CA LYS A 64 -7.91 -7.08 12.03
C LYS A 64 -6.69 -6.62 12.84
N PRO A 65 -6.46 -7.19 14.05
CA PRO A 65 -5.26 -6.90 14.83
C PRO A 65 -3.94 -7.13 14.10
N VAL A 66 -3.94 -8.01 13.10
CA VAL A 66 -2.80 -8.27 12.21
C VAL A 66 -3.23 -8.05 10.77
N LEU A 67 -2.53 -7.19 10.05
CA LEU A 67 -2.71 -6.93 8.62
C LEU A 67 -1.48 -7.41 7.87
N ILE A 68 -1.68 -8.20 6.83
CA ILE A 68 -0.62 -8.62 5.91
C ILE A 68 -0.89 -7.96 4.57
N LEU A 69 0.05 -7.15 4.11
CA LEU A 69 -0.01 -6.40 2.86
C LEU A 69 1.14 -6.88 1.96
N ASP A 70 0.80 -7.72 0.99
CA ASP A 70 1.76 -8.29 0.05
C ASP A 70 1.80 -7.44 -1.22
N ASP A 71 2.89 -6.71 -1.39
CA ASP A 71 3.19 -5.79 -2.48
C ASP A 71 2.01 -4.85 -2.86
N PRO A 72 1.40 -4.17 -1.86
CA PRO A 72 0.12 -3.49 -2.02
C PRO A 72 0.20 -2.25 -2.91
N PHE A 73 1.41 -1.85 -3.32
CA PHE A 73 1.67 -0.60 -4.04
C PHE A 73 2.28 -0.81 -5.44
N SER A 74 2.43 -2.05 -5.91
CA SER A 74 3.17 -2.37 -7.16
C SER A 74 2.68 -1.66 -8.42
N ALA A 75 1.38 -1.35 -8.51
CA ALA A 75 0.78 -0.64 -9.64
C ALA A 75 0.53 0.85 -9.37
N LEU A 76 1.10 1.42 -8.31
CA LEU A 76 0.95 2.83 -7.93
C LEU A 76 2.19 3.64 -8.29
N ASP A 77 1.97 4.92 -8.58
CA ASP A 77 3.05 5.90 -8.63
C ASP A 77 3.55 6.23 -7.21
N ARG A 78 4.81 6.67 -7.12
CA ARG A 78 5.49 6.93 -5.85
C ARG A 78 4.74 7.91 -4.95
N ARG A 79 4.20 8.98 -5.51
CA ARG A 79 3.49 10.01 -4.73
C ARG A 79 2.23 9.45 -4.08
N THR A 80 1.45 8.67 -4.82
CA THR A 80 0.25 8.01 -4.31
C THR A 80 0.61 6.98 -3.25
N GLU A 81 1.66 6.19 -3.46
CA GLU A 81 2.17 5.22 -2.49
C GLU A 81 2.59 5.88 -1.17
N GLU A 82 3.42 6.92 -1.21
CA GLU A 82 3.87 7.67 -0.02
C GLU A 82 2.68 8.24 0.76
N GLN A 83 1.67 8.78 0.06
CA GLN A 83 0.48 9.33 0.71
C GLN A 83 -0.35 8.23 1.39
N ILE A 84 -0.57 7.10 0.72
CA ILE A 84 -1.30 5.96 1.30
C ILE A 84 -0.53 5.39 2.50
N PHE A 85 0.79 5.26 2.38
CA PHE A 85 1.63 4.76 3.47
C PHE A 85 1.53 5.67 4.72
N ALA A 86 1.59 6.98 4.54
CA ALA A 86 1.42 7.94 5.63
C ALA A 86 0.02 7.84 6.28
N ASN A 87 -1.02 7.64 5.48
CA ASN A 87 -2.39 7.43 5.97
C ASN A 87 -2.49 6.13 6.78
N LEU A 88 -1.88 5.04 6.30
CA LEU A 88 -1.87 3.74 6.98
C LEU A 88 -1.23 3.81 8.36
N LYS A 89 -0.09 4.48 8.51
CA LYS A 89 0.58 4.65 9.81
C LYS A 89 -0.34 5.26 10.88
N ASN A 90 -1.24 6.14 10.48
CA ASN A 90 -2.19 6.76 11.42
C ASN A 90 -3.36 5.84 11.77
N LEU A 91 -3.84 5.02 10.83
CA LEU A 91 -4.98 4.13 11.04
C LEU A 91 -4.64 2.86 11.82
N THR A 92 -3.43 2.37 11.65
CA THR A 92 -3.03 1.03 12.12
C THR A 92 -2.24 1.04 13.42
N LYS A 93 -2.33 2.12 14.20
CA LYS A 93 -1.61 2.28 15.48
C LYS A 93 -1.83 1.13 16.48
N ASP A 94 -3.03 0.53 16.44
CA ASP A 94 -3.43 -0.57 17.31
C ASP A 94 -3.35 -1.94 16.60
N SER A 95 -2.64 -2.02 15.47
CA SER A 95 -2.52 -3.24 14.67
C SER A 95 -1.05 -3.54 14.36
N ILE A 96 -0.73 -4.81 14.22
CA ILE A 96 0.53 -5.24 13.62
C ILE A 96 0.34 -5.22 12.11
N VAL A 97 1.17 -4.47 11.40
CA VAL A 97 1.17 -4.43 9.93
C VAL A 97 2.43 -5.09 9.41
N LEU A 98 2.26 -6.20 8.70
CA LEU A 98 3.32 -6.85 7.94
C LEU A 98 3.24 -6.38 6.50
N LEU A 99 4.16 -5.50 6.11
CA LEU A 99 4.30 -5.03 4.73
C LEU A 99 5.39 -5.84 4.02
N ILE A 100 5.02 -6.56 2.98
CA ILE A 100 5.95 -7.23 2.07
C ILE A 100 6.11 -6.33 0.85
N SER A 101 7.32 -5.88 0.59
CA SER A 101 7.61 -5.00 -0.54
C SER A 101 9.06 -5.16 -0.99
N HIS A 102 9.28 -4.97 -2.27
CA HIS A 102 10.61 -4.84 -2.86
C HIS A 102 11.03 -3.38 -3.06
N ARG A 103 10.18 -2.42 -2.68
CA ARG A 103 10.44 -0.98 -2.72
C ARG A 103 10.95 -0.49 -1.38
N LEU A 104 12.26 -0.33 -1.23
CA LEU A 104 12.92 -0.09 0.06
C LEU A 104 12.85 1.36 0.55
N TYR A 105 12.51 2.33 -0.31
CA TYR A 105 12.53 3.76 0.05
C TYR A 105 11.55 4.14 1.17
N LEU A 106 10.54 3.31 1.45
CA LEU A 106 9.67 3.49 2.62
C LEU A 106 10.24 2.92 3.92
N PHE A 107 11.26 2.06 3.82
CA PHE A 107 11.78 1.29 4.95
C PHE A 107 12.43 2.13 6.06
N PRO A 108 13.01 3.32 5.80
CA PRO A 108 13.42 4.23 6.88
C PRO A 108 12.29 4.64 7.83
N GLN A 109 11.03 4.48 7.41
CA GLN A 109 9.83 4.83 8.19
C GLN A 109 9.16 3.62 8.86
N ILE A 110 9.69 2.41 8.67
CA ILE A 110 9.17 1.15 9.25
C ILE A 110 9.84 0.92 10.61
N ASP A 111 9.06 0.45 11.59
CA ASP A 111 9.56 0.22 12.95
C ASP A 111 10.60 -0.92 12.99
N GLN A 112 10.39 -1.98 12.21
CA GLN A 112 11.28 -3.13 12.12
C GLN A 112 11.26 -3.71 10.72
N VAL A 113 12.42 -4.05 10.20
CA VAL A 113 12.59 -4.73 8.90
C VAL A 113 13.04 -6.17 9.15
N LEU A 114 12.44 -7.10 8.41
CA LEU A 114 12.86 -8.50 8.35
C LEU A 114 13.54 -8.72 7.00
N TRP A 115 14.85 -8.76 6.99
CA TRP A 115 15.64 -9.05 5.79
C TRP A 115 15.82 -10.56 5.62
N MET A 116 15.38 -11.08 4.48
CA MET A 116 15.44 -12.52 4.18
C MET A 116 16.47 -12.76 3.07
N GLU A 117 17.50 -13.52 3.39
CA GLU A 117 18.58 -13.83 2.46
C GLU A 117 19.11 -15.25 2.70
N ASN A 118 19.27 -16.02 1.63
CA ASN A 118 19.87 -17.37 1.68
C ASN A 118 19.31 -18.28 2.79
N GLY A 119 17.98 -18.21 3.03
CA GLY A 119 17.30 -18.99 4.08
C GLY A 119 17.52 -18.48 5.50
N ARG A 120 18.13 -17.30 5.66
CA ARG A 120 18.29 -16.61 6.95
C ARG A 120 17.35 -15.42 7.02
N VAL A 121 16.96 -15.05 8.24
CA VAL A 121 16.18 -13.84 8.51
C VAL A 121 16.98 -12.99 9.49
N THR A 122 17.30 -11.77 9.11
CA THR A 122 17.89 -10.76 9.98
C THR A 122 16.85 -9.70 10.28
N ALA A 123 16.57 -9.47 11.57
CA ALA A 123 15.64 -8.45 12.02
C ALA A 123 16.39 -7.23 12.56
N GLY A 124 15.94 -6.03 12.23
CA GLY A 124 16.53 -4.79 12.72
C GLY A 124 15.81 -3.55 12.21
N THR A 125 16.24 -2.38 12.63
CA THR A 125 15.81 -1.12 12.02
C THR A 125 16.47 -0.97 10.65
N HIS A 126 15.96 -0.02 9.83
CA HIS A 126 16.59 0.30 8.56
C HIS A 126 18.10 0.63 8.72
N GLU A 127 18.44 1.47 9.70
CA GLU A 127 19.82 1.90 9.95
C GLU A 127 20.71 0.73 10.36
N GLU A 128 20.20 -0.17 11.19
CA GLU A 128 20.93 -1.37 11.59
C GLU A 128 21.23 -2.28 10.40
N LEU A 129 20.24 -2.51 9.53
CA LEU A 129 20.43 -3.34 8.34
C LEU A 129 21.35 -2.66 7.31
N MET A 130 21.25 -1.34 7.13
CA MET A 130 22.16 -0.57 6.28
C MET A 130 23.63 -0.73 6.72
N SER A 131 23.86 -0.93 7.99
CA SER A 131 25.23 -1.10 8.54
C SER A 131 25.70 -2.56 8.58
N LYS A 132 24.81 -3.52 8.76
CA LYS A 132 25.12 -4.93 9.00
C LYS A 132 24.98 -5.83 7.78
N GLU A 133 24.06 -5.48 6.85
CA GLU A 133 23.69 -6.30 5.71
C GLU A 133 24.09 -5.62 4.40
N PRO A 134 25.24 -5.97 3.79
CA PRO A 134 25.76 -5.29 2.61
C PRO A 134 24.82 -5.37 1.38
N GLU A 135 24.12 -6.50 1.19
CA GLU A 135 23.19 -6.66 0.07
C GLU A 135 21.95 -5.79 0.24
N TYR A 136 21.39 -5.70 1.45
CA TYR A 136 20.31 -4.78 1.77
C TYR A 136 20.71 -3.33 1.43
N ALA A 137 21.90 -2.91 1.91
CA ALA A 137 22.40 -1.57 1.66
C ALA A 137 22.65 -1.29 0.16
N ALA A 138 23.13 -2.29 -0.58
CA ALA A 138 23.35 -2.17 -2.03
C ALA A 138 22.04 -1.98 -2.78
N ILE A 139 21.00 -2.77 -2.49
CA ILE A 139 19.69 -2.67 -3.12
C ILE A 139 19.04 -1.31 -2.80
N TYR A 140 19.07 -0.89 -1.55
CA TYR A 140 18.54 0.41 -1.13
C TYR A 140 19.16 1.57 -1.92
N ARG A 141 20.51 1.62 -1.97
CA ARG A 141 21.23 2.67 -2.71
C ARG A 141 20.97 2.61 -4.22
N ALA A 142 20.82 1.42 -4.79
CA ALA A 142 20.51 1.27 -6.22
C ALA A 142 19.12 1.83 -6.54
N GLN A 143 18.14 1.65 -5.66
CA GLN A 143 16.79 2.21 -5.85
C GLN A 143 16.78 3.74 -5.69
N GLU A 144 17.52 4.29 -4.71
CA GLU A 144 17.64 5.76 -4.56
C GLU A 144 18.41 6.41 -5.73
N GLY A 145 19.48 5.74 -6.21
CA GLY A 145 20.30 6.27 -7.32
C GLY A 145 19.59 6.24 -8.68
N GLY A 146 18.77 5.22 -8.95
CA GLY A 146 17.99 5.11 -10.20
C GLY A 146 16.94 6.20 -10.37
N GLU A 147 16.41 6.73 -9.26
CA GLU A 147 15.41 7.80 -9.27
C GLU A 147 15.99 9.19 -9.56
N ALA A 148 17.27 9.40 -9.30
CA ALA A 148 17.95 10.68 -9.62
C ALA A 148 18.11 10.89 -11.14
N ASP A 149 18.08 9.82 -11.94
CA ASP A 149 18.24 9.89 -13.40
C ASP A 149 16.89 10.03 -14.15
N GLU A 150 15.75 9.64 -13.54
CA GLU A 150 14.42 9.79 -14.16
C GLU A 150 13.82 11.22 -14.01
N GLN A 151 14.44 12.09 -13.19
CA GLN A 151 13.99 13.47 -12.97
C GLN A 151 14.77 14.51 -13.80
N LYS A 152 15.59 14.07 -14.77
CA LYS A 152 16.26 14.95 -15.74
C LYS A 152 15.59 14.85 -17.11
#